data_5c26caa882e974343280fd453944c442
#
_entry.id   5c26caa882e974343280fd453944c442
#
_cell.length_a   1.000
_cell.length_b   1.000
_cell.length_c   1.000
_cell.angle_alpha   90.00
_cell.angle_beta   90.00
_cell.angle_gamma   90.00
#
_symmetry.space_group_name_H-M   'P 1'
#
loop_
_entity.id
_entity.type
_entity.pdbx_description
1 polymer ?
#
loop_
_entity_poly.entity_id
_entity_poly.type
_entity_poly.pdbx_seq_one_letter_code
_entity_poly.pdbx_strand_id
1 'polypeptide(L)'
;PLAHVFGQLVDNHLWCRSAIHMHVVDNALHVVDYAKKVQPHLFIGVPRIYEKIYSSLFSKFGSGALKTLSGLPLIGGYLKGKAREAVGMSNVRFAVTGAAPINPDILRFFHKFGIPVYEGYGMTETTAGATLGHGSANKIGSVGKAFGGTELKLADDGEILFRGRHIMK
;
A
#
# COMPACT_ATOMS: atom_id res chain seq x y z
N PRO A 1 -10.23 -11.26 2.06
CA PRO A 1 -10.94 -12.27 2.87
C PRO A 1 -10.05 -12.74 4.02
N LEU A 2 -10.60 -12.87 5.23
CA LEU A 2 -9.88 -13.31 6.44
C LEU A 2 -9.24 -14.72 6.29
N ALA A 3 -9.73 -15.51 5.35
CA ALA A 3 -9.17 -16.82 5.05
C ALA A 3 -7.82 -16.77 4.33
N HIS A 4 -7.48 -15.65 3.67
CA HIS A 4 -6.21 -15.50 2.98
C HIS A 4 -5.11 -15.08 3.98
N VAL A 5 -3.92 -15.63 3.85
CA VAL A 5 -2.79 -15.40 4.78
C VAL A 5 -2.46 -13.91 4.95
N PHE A 6 -2.60 -13.10 3.91
CA PHE A 6 -2.41 -11.64 3.97
C PHE A 6 -3.44 -10.97 4.90
N GLY A 7 -4.72 -11.37 4.80
CA GLY A 7 -5.76 -10.90 5.73
C GLY A 7 -5.47 -11.34 7.17
N GLN A 8 -5.07 -12.58 7.37
CA GLN A 8 -4.71 -13.08 8.71
C GLN A 8 -3.52 -12.30 9.31
N LEU A 9 -2.49 -12.02 8.52
CA LEU A 9 -1.36 -11.23 8.99
C LEU A 9 -1.80 -9.83 9.44
N VAL A 10 -2.56 -9.14 8.59
CA VAL A 10 -2.95 -7.74 8.82
C VAL A 10 -4.06 -7.63 9.86
N ASP A 11 -5.13 -8.40 9.70
CA ASP A 11 -6.36 -8.23 10.48
C ASP A 11 -6.29 -8.92 11.86
N ASN A 12 -5.46 -9.97 12.01
CA ASN A 12 -5.32 -10.68 13.28
C ASN A 12 -3.97 -10.39 13.94
N HIS A 13 -2.86 -10.76 13.29
CA HIS A 13 -1.57 -10.74 13.95
C HIS A 13 -1.02 -9.33 14.18
N LEU A 14 -1.14 -8.45 13.18
CA LEU A 14 -0.68 -7.07 13.31
C LEU A 14 -1.53 -6.33 14.36
N TRP A 15 -2.83 -6.50 14.35
CA TRP A 15 -3.73 -5.92 15.32
C TRP A 15 -3.42 -6.38 16.75
N CYS A 16 -3.34 -7.69 16.98
CA CYS A 16 -3.03 -8.25 18.30
C CYS A 16 -1.66 -7.79 18.84
N ARG A 17 -0.67 -7.63 17.95
CA ARG A 17 0.70 -7.30 18.34
C ARG A 17 0.93 -5.81 18.57
N SER A 18 0.17 -4.95 17.89
CA SER A 18 0.47 -3.51 17.82
C SER A 18 -0.56 -2.62 18.53
N ALA A 19 -1.60 -3.20 19.12
CA ALA A 19 -2.69 -2.50 19.83
C ALA A 19 -3.27 -1.32 19.01
N ILE A 20 -3.39 -1.49 17.69
CA ILE A 20 -3.94 -0.50 16.77
C ILE A 20 -5.47 -0.56 16.76
N HIS A 21 -6.11 0.58 16.50
CA HIS A 21 -7.53 0.61 16.20
C HIS A 21 -7.74 0.14 14.76
N MET A 22 -8.42 -0.99 14.58
CA MET A 22 -8.75 -1.54 13.28
C MET A 22 -10.19 -1.20 12.90
N HIS A 23 -10.37 -0.69 11.69
CA HIS A 23 -11.67 -0.44 11.11
C HIS A 23 -11.93 -1.44 9.98
N VAL A 24 -12.89 -2.31 10.17
CA VAL A 24 -13.27 -3.32 9.18
C VAL A 24 -14.33 -2.75 8.25
N VAL A 25 -14.11 -2.93 6.94
CA VAL A 25 -15.04 -2.48 5.90
C VAL A 25 -15.86 -3.68 5.44
N ASP A 26 -17.17 -3.53 5.47
CA ASP A 26 -18.14 -4.57 5.06
C ASP A 26 -18.01 -4.95 3.58
N ASN A 27 -17.72 -3.95 2.74
CA ASN A 27 -17.59 -4.12 1.30
C ASN A 27 -16.44 -3.26 0.74
N ALA A 28 -15.55 -3.89 -0.03
CA ALA A 28 -14.45 -3.20 -0.70
C ALA A 28 -14.89 -2.04 -1.63
N LEU A 29 -16.16 -2.02 -2.05
CA LEU A 29 -16.71 -0.91 -2.82
C LEU A 29 -16.83 0.36 -2.00
N HIS A 30 -17.02 0.26 -0.69
CA HIS A 30 -17.22 1.39 0.23
C HIS A 30 -15.93 1.87 0.89
N VAL A 31 -14.77 1.29 0.56
CA VAL A 31 -13.49 1.58 1.23
C VAL A 31 -13.14 3.07 1.25
N VAL A 32 -13.43 3.80 0.17
CA VAL A 32 -13.15 5.26 0.09
C VAL A 32 -14.06 6.04 1.06
N ASP A 33 -15.32 5.65 1.18
CA ASP A 33 -16.28 6.34 2.05
C ASP A 33 -15.97 6.09 3.53
N TYR A 34 -15.55 4.87 3.86
CA TYR A 34 -15.02 4.55 5.20
C TYR A 34 -13.71 5.30 5.48
N ALA A 35 -12.78 5.32 4.52
CA ALA A 35 -11.52 6.05 4.68
C ALA A 35 -11.73 7.54 4.94
N LYS A 36 -12.71 8.19 4.29
CA LYS A 36 -13.09 9.58 4.56
C LYS A 36 -13.58 9.81 5.98
N LYS A 37 -14.33 8.87 6.55
CA LYS A 37 -14.83 8.96 7.94
C LYS A 37 -13.73 8.70 8.96
N VAL A 38 -12.90 7.70 8.71
CA VAL A 38 -11.89 7.20 9.65
C VAL A 38 -10.58 7.99 9.59
N GLN A 39 -10.18 8.49 8.39
CA GLN A 39 -8.89 9.15 8.15
C GLN A 39 -7.71 8.33 8.67
N PRO A 40 -7.47 7.11 8.15
CA PRO A 40 -6.52 6.18 8.72
C PRO A 40 -5.07 6.67 8.64
N HIS A 41 -4.23 6.27 9.60
CA HIS A 41 -2.78 6.50 9.56
C HIS A 41 -2.04 5.38 8.82
N LEU A 42 -2.56 4.17 8.89
CA LEU A 42 -2.09 2.99 8.20
C LEU A 42 -3.16 2.51 7.23
N PHE A 43 -2.80 2.34 5.96
CA PHE A 43 -3.72 1.85 4.94
C PHE A 43 -3.11 0.68 4.18
N ILE A 44 -3.72 -0.50 4.32
CA ILE A 44 -3.23 -1.74 3.71
C ILE A 44 -4.30 -2.26 2.75
N GLY A 45 -3.91 -2.55 1.52
CA GLY A 45 -4.87 -3.01 0.53
C GLY A 45 -4.21 -3.66 -0.68
N VAL A 46 -4.99 -4.45 -1.39
CA VAL A 46 -4.57 -5.02 -2.68
C VAL A 46 -4.52 -3.95 -3.77
N PRO A 47 -3.80 -4.16 -4.88
CA PRO A 47 -3.64 -3.17 -5.94
C PRO A 47 -4.95 -2.56 -6.45
N ARG A 48 -5.99 -3.38 -6.61
CA ARG A 48 -7.31 -2.95 -7.10
C ARG A 48 -7.95 -1.84 -6.26
N ILE A 49 -7.67 -1.79 -4.96
CA ILE A 49 -8.16 -0.73 -4.08
C ILE A 49 -7.49 0.60 -4.46
N TYR A 50 -6.18 0.59 -4.65
CA TYR A 50 -5.42 1.78 -5.06
C TYR A 50 -5.79 2.26 -6.46
N GLU A 51 -6.01 1.33 -7.40
CA GLU A 51 -6.52 1.64 -8.75
C GLU A 51 -7.87 2.33 -8.70
N LYS A 52 -8.77 1.85 -7.83
CA LYS A 52 -10.09 2.47 -7.62
C LYS A 52 -9.97 3.87 -7.03
N ILE A 53 -9.13 4.07 -6.02
CA ILE A 53 -8.86 5.38 -5.42
C ILE A 53 -8.27 6.33 -6.48
N TYR A 54 -7.30 5.86 -7.24
CA TYR A 54 -6.68 6.59 -8.35
C TYR A 54 -7.73 7.05 -9.36
N SER A 55 -8.57 6.14 -9.87
CA SER A 55 -9.62 6.44 -10.84
C SER A 55 -10.65 7.42 -10.27
N SER A 56 -11.02 7.28 -9.00
CA SER A 56 -11.94 8.19 -8.31
C SER A 56 -11.38 9.63 -8.22
N LEU A 57 -10.07 9.79 -8.00
CA LEU A 57 -9.43 11.10 -8.01
C LEU A 57 -9.44 11.73 -9.40
N PHE A 58 -9.15 10.96 -10.45
CA PHE A 58 -9.20 11.46 -11.82
C PHE A 58 -10.60 11.86 -12.26
N SER A 59 -11.61 11.09 -11.89
CA SER A 59 -13.00 11.44 -12.19
C SER A 59 -13.43 12.73 -11.48
N LYS A 60 -12.96 12.95 -10.25
CA LYS A 60 -13.35 14.12 -9.45
C LYS A 60 -12.62 15.41 -9.82
N PHE A 61 -11.33 15.35 -10.10
CA PHE A 61 -10.48 16.54 -10.31
C PHE A 61 -10.09 16.76 -11.77
N GLY A 62 -10.30 15.79 -12.65
CA GLY A 62 -9.83 15.80 -14.03
C GLY A 62 -8.33 15.53 -14.17
N SER A 63 -7.96 14.88 -15.29
CA SER A 63 -6.57 14.47 -15.54
C SER A 63 -5.61 15.65 -15.68
N GLY A 64 -6.04 16.76 -16.30
CA GLY A 64 -5.25 17.97 -16.48
C GLY A 64 -4.87 18.62 -15.15
N ALA A 65 -5.86 18.84 -14.27
CA ALA A 65 -5.62 19.48 -12.98
C ALA A 65 -4.65 18.67 -12.11
N LEU A 66 -4.84 17.36 -12.01
CA LEU A 66 -3.98 16.50 -11.20
C LEU A 66 -2.55 16.41 -11.74
N LYS A 67 -2.36 16.35 -13.06
CA LYS A 67 -1.02 16.22 -13.67
C LYS A 67 -0.26 17.55 -13.67
N THR A 68 -0.89 18.63 -14.08
CA THR A 68 -0.24 19.93 -14.32
C THR A 68 -0.16 20.76 -13.04
N LEU A 69 -1.27 21.01 -12.37
CA LEU A 69 -1.32 21.93 -11.23
C LEU A 69 -0.66 21.35 -9.97
N SER A 70 -0.59 20.02 -9.82
CA SER A 70 0.09 19.41 -8.67
C SER A 70 1.61 19.65 -8.63
N GLY A 71 2.19 20.11 -9.73
CA GLY A 71 3.61 20.50 -9.83
C GLY A 71 3.91 21.96 -9.45
N LEU A 72 2.89 22.84 -9.35
CA LEU A 72 3.08 24.25 -9.04
C LEU A 72 3.37 24.48 -7.55
N PRO A 73 4.35 25.32 -7.18
CA PRO A 73 4.79 25.49 -5.79
C PRO A 73 3.69 25.88 -4.80
N LEU A 74 2.84 26.85 -5.15
CA LEU A 74 1.80 27.38 -4.27
C LEU A 74 0.48 26.59 -4.35
N ILE A 75 0.04 26.27 -5.56
CA ILE A 75 -1.25 25.61 -5.82
C ILE A 75 -1.16 24.09 -5.61
N GLY A 76 0.02 23.52 -5.90
CA GLY A 76 0.25 22.06 -5.81
C GLY A 76 0.07 21.52 -4.40
N GLY A 77 0.52 22.24 -3.38
CA GLY A 77 0.33 21.85 -1.97
C GLY A 77 -1.15 21.77 -1.58
N TYR A 78 -1.90 22.80 -1.92
CA TYR A 78 -3.34 22.86 -1.68
C TYR A 78 -4.09 21.74 -2.40
N LEU A 79 -3.80 21.53 -3.69
CA LEU A 79 -4.43 20.49 -4.50
C LEU A 79 -4.14 19.08 -3.97
N LYS A 80 -2.90 18.83 -3.56
CA LYS A 80 -2.52 17.54 -2.92
C LYS A 80 -3.30 17.31 -1.63
N GLY A 81 -3.44 18.35 -0.79
CA GLY A 81 -4.24 18.28 0.43
C GLY A 81 -5.70 17.93 0.13
N LYS A 82 -6.32 18.66 -0.80
CA LYS A 82 -7.71 18.39 -1.23
C LYS A 82 -7.90 17.01 -1.86
N ALA A 83 -6.95 16.54 -2.65
CA ALA A 83 -7.00 15.21 -3.22
C ALA A 83 -6.93 14.11 -2.13
N ARG A 84 -6.04 14.26 -1.15
CA ARG A 84 -5.94 13.34 0.00
C ARG A 84 -7.21 13.33 0.84
N GLU A 85 -7.76 14.50 1.14
CA GLU A 85 -9.03 14.67 1.85
C GLU A 85 -10.19 13.98 1.12
N ALA A 86 -10.26 14.16 -0.21
CA ALA A 86 -11.33 13.62 -1.05
C ALA A 86 -11.41 12.09 -1.05
N VAL A 87 -10.32 11.41 -0.73
CA VAL A 87 -10.26 9.94 -0.64
C VAL A 87 -10.00 9.43 0.77
N GLY A 88 -10.00 10.32 1.77
CA GLY A 88 -9.82 9.95 3.17
C GLY A 88 -8.41 9.53 3.54
N MET A 89 -7.40 10.05 2.84
CA MET A 89 -5.99 9.69 3.06
C MET A 89 -5.14 10.85 3.61
N SER A 90 -5.76 11.85 4.24
CA SER A 90 -5.04 13.01 4.78
C SER A 90 -4.02 12.63 5.84
N ASN A 91 -4.34 11.66 6.68
CA ASN A 91 -3.53 11.22 7.80
C ASN A 91 -2.66 10.00 7.50
N VAL A 92 -2.72 9.44 6.28
CA VAL A 92 -1.95 8.25 5.93
C VAL A 92 -0.46 8.55 6.00
N ARG A 93 0.23 7.84 6.88
CA ARG A 93 1.68 7.89 7.08
C ARG A 93 2.39 6.70 6.45
N PHE A 94 1.68 5.58 6.32
CA PHE A 94 2.21 4.35 5.77
C PHE A 94 1.10 3.60 5.05
N ALA A 95 1.32 3.27 3.79
CA ALA A 95 0.39 2.50 3.00
C ALA A 95 1.12 1.33 2.33
N VAL A 96 0.48 0.17 2.29
CA VAL A 96 1.08 -1.06 1.74
C VAL A 96 0.15 -1.67 0.71
N THR A 97 0.72 -2.08 -0.40
CA THR A 97 0.08 -2.93 -1.40
C THR A 97 0.85 -4.23 -1.59
N GLY A 98 0.15 -5.30 -1.89
CA GLY A 98 0.76 -6.62 -2.09
C GLY A 98 -0.23 -7.61 -2.66
N ALA A 99 0.15 -8.88 -2.70
CA ALA A 99 -0.61 -10.02 -3.24
C ALA A 99 -0.81 -10.01 -4.76
N ALA A 100 -0.50 -8.92 -5.46
CA ALA A 100 -0.46 -8.83 -6.92
C ALA A 100 0.39 -7.63 -7.36
N PRO A 101 0.92 -7.61 -8.59
CA PRO A 101 1.62 -6.46 -9.14
C PRO A 101 0.69 -5.24 -9.26
N ILE A 102 1.24 -4.05 -9.04
CA ILE A 102 0.56 -2.77 -9.27
C ILE A 102 1.27 -1.98 -10.37
N ASN A 103 0.51 -1.19 -11.14
CA ASN A 103 1.13 -0.31 -12.12
C ASN A 103 2.02 0.74 -11.42
N PRO A 104 3.33 0.81 -11.76
CA PRO A 104 4.26 1.77 -11.17
C PRO A 104 3.84 3.23 -11.29
N ASP A 105 3.08 3.61 -12.32
CA ASP A 105 2.60 4.99 -12.49
C ASP A 105 1.56 5.37 -11.42
N ILE A 106 0.77 4.42 -10.97
CA ILE A 106 -0.15 4.61 -9.85
C ILE A 106 0.63 4.88 -8.56
N LEU A 107 1.70 4.12 -8.31
CA LEU A 107 2.57 4.36 -7.16
C LEU A 107 3.25 5.72 -7.21
N ARG A 108 3.82 6.09 -8.38
CA ARG A 108 4.41 7.43 -8.59
C ARG A 108 3.41 8.54 -8.32
N PHE A 109 2.16 8.34 -8.76
CA PHE A 109 1.09 9.29 -8.49
C PHE A 109 0.85 9.44 -6.98
N PHE A 110 0.65 8.36 -6.24
CA PHE A 110 0.42 8.41 -4.80
C PHE A 110 1.59 9.06 -4.06
N HIS A 111 2.83 8.69 -4.38
CA HIS A 111 4.02 9.31 -3.80
C HIS A 111 4.09 10.82 -4.09
N LYS A 112 3.80 11.25 -5.32
CA LYS A 112 3.72 12.68 -5.70
C LYS A 112 2.68 13.44 -4.86
N PHE A 113 1.60 12.77 -4.49
CA PHE A 113 0.53 13.33 -3.65
C PHE A 113 0.81 13.20 -2.13
N GLY A 114 1.99 12.71 -1.75
CA GLY A 114 2.40 12.56 -0.35
C GLY A 114 1.72 11.40 0.37
N ILE A 115 1.28 10.39 -0.38
CA ILE A 115 0.76 9.13 0.15
C ILE A 115 1.82 8.06 -0.11
N PRO A 116 2.61 7.65 0.89
CA PRO A 116 3.70 6.70 0.69
C PRO A 116 3.17 5.26 0.58
N VAL A 117 2.87 4.82 -0.63
CA VAL A 117 2.44 3.44 -0.91
C VAL A 117 3.66 2.59 -1.23
N TYR A 118 3.86 1.54 -0.45
CA TYR A 118 4.97 0.61 -0.57
C TYR A 118 4.49 -0.74 -1.07
N GLU A 119 5.28 -1.38 -1.93
CA GLU A 119 5.01 -2.74 -2.39
C GLU A 119 5.63 -3.76 -1.44
N GLY A 120 4.86 -4.82 -1.15
CA GLY A 120 5.34 -5.98 -0.42
C GLY A 120 5.12 -7.26 -1.22
N TYR A 121 6.00 -8.23 -1.00
CA TYR A 121 5.88 -9.57 -1.56
C TYR A 121 5.87 -10.60 -0.44
N GLY A 122 5.07 -11.63 -0.66
CA GLY A 122 5.00 -12.78 0.20
C GLY A 122 4.00 -13.81 -0.33
N MET A 123 4.05 -14.97 0.28
CA MET A 123 3.19 -16.09 -0.05
C MET A 123 2.82 -16.83 1.25
N THR A 124 1.97 -17.82 1.17
CA THR A 124 1.54 -18.59 2.34
C THR A 124 2.74 -19.20 3.05
N GLU A 125 3.68 -19.74 2.31
CA GLU A 125 4.89 -20.40 2.79
C GLU A 125 5.85 -19.44 3.52
N THR A 126 5.75 -18.14 3.26
CA THR A 126 6.49 -17.07 3.97
C THR A 126 5.65 -16.37 5.04
N THR A 127 4.57 -16.99 5.52
CA THR A 127 3.65 -16.43 6.51
C THR A 127 3.15 -15.03 6.10
N ALA A 128 2.72 -14.89 4.83
CA ALA A 128 2.22 -13.71 4.16
C ALA A 128 3.24 -12.63 3.77
N GLY A 129 4.41 -12.56 4.39
CA GLY A 129 5.36 -11.49 4.11
C GLY A 129 6.79 -11.97 4.07
N ALA A 130 7.53 -11.61 3.03
CA ALA A 130 8.95 -11.88 2.89
C ALA A 130 9.76 -10.62 2.63
N THR A 131 9.22 -9.67 1.83
CA THR A 131 9.87 -8.41 1.51
C THR A 131 8.90 -7.24 1.61
N LEU A 132 9.44 -6.03 1.80
CA LEU A 132 8.68 -4.79 1.80
C LEU A 132 9.56 -3.62 1.39
N GLY A 133 9.04 -2.76 0.50
CA GLY A 133 9.60 -1.44 0.27
C GLY A 133 9.35 -0.53 1.47
N HIS A 134 10.32 0.24 1.90
CA HIS A 134 10.10 1.23 2.94
C HIS A 134 11.16 2.35 2.92
N GLY A 135 10.74 3.53 3.40
CA GLY A 135 11.62 4.67 3.61
C GLY A 135 12.48 5.05 2.40
N SER A 136 13.71 5.45 2.62
CA SER A 136 14.66 5.85 1.58
C SER A 136 15.14 4.69 0.69
N ALA A 137 14.94 3.45 1.13
CA ALA A 137 15.28 2.26 0.35
C ALA A 137 14.14 1.83 -0.60
N ASN A 138 13.02 2.54 -0.62
CA ASN A 138 11.91 2.24 -1.51
C ASN A 138 12.27 2.54 -2.96
N LYS A 139 12.09 1.55 -3.84
CA LYS A 139 12.23 1.69 -5.29
C LYS A 139 10.92 1.27 -5.92
N ILE A 140 10.21 2.21 -6.54
CA ILE A 140 8.94 1.92 -7.22
C ILE A 140 9.14 0.88 -8.32
N GLY A 141 8.24 -0.12 -8.34
CA GLY A 141 8.36 -1.29 -9.22
C GLY A 141 9.26 -2.39 -8.65
N SER A 142 9.61 -2.29 -7.37
CA SER A 142 10.31 -3.33 -6.62
C SER A 142 9.53 -3.66 -5.35
N VAL A 143 9.49 -4.92 -5.02
CA VAL A 143 8.86 -5.43 -3.78
C VAL A 143 9.71 -5.21 -2.52
N GLY A 144 10.78 -4.42 -2.64
CA GLY A 144 11.60 -3.98 -1.53
C GLY A 144 12.66 -4.99 -1.08
N LYS A 145 13.04 -4.89 0.19
CA LYS A 145 14.06 -5.72 0.83
C LYS A 145 13.43 -6.80 1.70
N ALA A 146 14.13 -7.90 1.87
CA ALA A 146 13.74 -8.94 2.80
C ALA A 146 13.59 -8.40 4.23
N PHE A 147 12.63 -8.93 4.97
CA PHE A 147 12.45 -8.61 6.38
C PHE A 147 13.67 -9.03 7.20
N GLY A 148 13.89 -8.36 8.34
CA GLY A 148 14.93 -8.74 9.28
C GLY A 148 14.80 -10.21 9.70
N GLY A 149 15.88 -10.99 9.58
CA GLY A 149 15.88 -12.42 9.84
C GLY A 149 15.40 -13.31 8.67
N THR A 150 15.13 -12.72 7.50
CA THR A 150 14.89 -13.42 6.24
C THR A 150 16.11 -13.34 5.36
N GLU A 151 16.63 -14.49 4.97
CA GLU A 151 17.62 -14.58 3.91
C GLU A 151 16.90 -14.84 2.59
N LEU A 152 17.30 -14.10 1.55
CA LEU A 152 16.76 -14.20 0.19
C LEU A 152 17.91 -14.43 -0.78
N LYS A 153 17.76 -15.43 -1.64
CA LYS A 153 18.68 -15.71 -2.72
C LYS A 153 17.90 -15.96 -4.01
N LEU A 154 18.43 -15.53 -5.13
CA LEU A 154 17.98 -15.99 -6.45
C LEU A 154 18.85 -17.15 -6.89
N ALA A 155 18.26 -18.23 -7.32
CA ALA A 155 18.92 -19.32 -8.00
C ALA A 155 19.28 -18.93 -9.45
N ASP A 156 20.11 -19.72 -10.12
CA ASP A 156 20.60 -19.41 -11.47
C ASP A 156 19.48 -19.42 -12.54
N ASP A 157 18.41 -20.16 -12.27
CA ASP A 157 17.19 -20.20 -13.11
C ASP A 157 16.18 -19.10 -12.78
N GLY A 158 16.47 -18.25 -11.77
CA GLY A 158 15.62 -17.15 -11.33
C GLY A 158 14.63 -17.54 -10.23
N GLU A 159 14.65 -18.75 -9.70
CA GLU A 159 13.85 -19.16 -8.54
C GLU A 159 14.21 -18.31 -7.31
N ILE A 160 13.18 -17.89 -6.56
CA ILE A 160 13.39 -17.12 -5.32
C ILE A 160 13.44 -18.08 -4.14
N LEU A 161 14.58 -18.15 -3.49
CA LEU A 161 14.81 -18.99 -2.32
C LEU A 161 14.74 -18.15 -1.04
N PHE A 162 13.98 -18.62 -0.06
CA PHE A 162 13.84 -17.97 1.24
C PHE A 162 14.31 -18.89 2.36
N ARG A 163 14.99 -18.32 3.35
CA ARG A 163 15.32 -18.95 4.63
C ARG A 163 15.04 -18.02 5.78
N GLY A 164 14.34 -18.49 6.82
CA GLY A 164 13.99 -17.69 7.99
C GLY A 164 13.05 -18.45 8.93
N ARG A 165 12.85 -17.90 10.14
CA ARG A 165 12.01 -18.54 11.16
C ARG A 165 10.52 -18.56 10.80
N HIS A 166 10.08 -17.68 9.93
CA HIS A 166 8.70 -17.54 9.48
C HIS A 166 8.39 -18.34 8.21
N ILE A 167 9.37 -19.04 7.66
CA ILE A 167 9.16 -19.94 6.52
C ILE A 167 8.55 -21.24 7.01
N MET A 168 7.49 -21.69 6.34
CA MET A 168 6.86 -22.99 6.63
C MET A 168 7.86 -24.12 6.36
N LYS A 169 7.80 -25.13 7.21
CA LYS A 169 8.60 -26.36 7.06
C LYS A 169 7.83 -27.43 6.32
#